data_8d4847d6e004e4b454f604b4eac3d4a9
#
_entry.id   8d4847d6e004e4b454f604b4eac3d4a9
#
_cell.length_a   1.000
_cell.length_b   1.000
_cell.length_c   1.000
_cell.angle_alpha   90.00
_cell.angle_beta   90.00
_cell.angle_gamma   90.00
#
_symmetry.space_group_name_H-M   'P 1'
#
loop_
_entity.id
_entity.type
_entity.pdbx_description
1 polymer ?
#
loop_
_entity_poly.entity_id
_entity_poly.type
_entity_poly.pdbx_seq_one_letter_code
_entity_poly.pdbx_strand_id
1 'polypeptide(L)'
;MTKEKLKANVWAFVVTAILARLITLGSGNLDHFDAALVGYTFASLFAVFGVTRRYALWLQRPPTAMYWTRGWKVFFLLLRPRHIGKNLIRIVNRLVAHYAFNDFIWRRGRMRWLAHWCIMWGCVIAAGITFPLVFGWIHFASEPGNLEWYRVLVFGIPTVAFPIHSLFGFLVFHGLVWSSFLVIIGVLIALQRRLRDHGSAARQQFGEDILPLFLLFAISVTGLMLTASYTWMKGYGYDFLAILHAVTVIFTLLWLPFGKFFHIFQRSATIGVAFYQDVGKQGEQAKCRRCGEEFASKMHVEDLITVEQQLGYQYEMPDSPVEHYQWICPRCRRALLGLAQGKLWAEESVVRSP
;
A
#
# COMPACT_ATOMS: atom_id res chain seq x y z
N MET A 1 -15.39 18.91 -16.59
CA MET A 1 -14.53 17.92 -15.91
C MET A 1 -13.08 18.31 -16.18
N THR A 2 -12.22 18.44 -15.15
CA THR A 2 -10.81 18.80 -15.35
C THR A 2 -10.08 17.70 -16.10
N LYS A 3 -9.01 18.04 -16.85
CA LYS A 3 -8.17 17.07 -17.58
C LYS A 3 -7.64 15.96 -16.67
N GLU A 4 -7.31 16.28 -15.42
CA GLU A 4 -6.85 15.33 -14.42
C GLU A 4 -7.92 14.28 -14.05
N LYS A 5 -9.16 14.74 -13.81
CA LYS A 5 -10.28 13.86 -13.50
C LYS A 5 -10.64 12.95 -14.69
N LEU A 6 -10.57 13.47 -15.91
CA LEU A 6 -10.81 12.69 -17.12
C LEU A 6 -9.76 11.58 -17.25
N LYS A 7 -8.47 11.91 -17.15
CA LYS A 7 -7.37 10.95 -17.22
C LYS A 7 -7.49 9.87 -16.15
N ALA A 8 -7.84 10.25 -14.91
CA ALA A 8 -8.02 9.30 -13.82
C ALA A 8 -9.20 8.35 -14.06
N ASN A 9 -10.32 8.85 -14.60
CA ASN A 9 -11.46 8.02 -14.94
C ASN A 9 -11.14 7.03 -16.07
N VAL A 10 -10.40 7.47 -17.10
CA VAL A 10 -9.97 6.60 -18.21
C VAL A 10 -9.11 5.45 -17.68
N TRP A 11 -8.11 5.73 -16.85
CA TRP A 11 -7.29 4.68 -16.25
C TRP A 11 -8.11 3.74 -15.37
N ALA A 12 -9.02 4.27 -14.56
CA ALA A 12 -9.89 3.46 -13.72
C ALA A 12 -10.77 2.52 -14.58
N PHE A 13 -11.36 3.04 -15.66
CA PHE A 13 -12.17 2.24 -16.57
C PHE A 13 -11.34 1.14 -17.24
N VAL A 14 -10.15 1.47 -17.77
CA VAL A 14 -9.28 0.50 -18.45
C VAL A 14 -8.88 -0.64 -17.51
N VAL A 15 -8.42 -0.31 -16.29
CA VAL A 15 -7.99 -1.35 -15.33
C VAL A 15 -9.17 -2.21 -14.87
N THR A 16 -10.35 -1.60 -14.67
CA THR A 16 -11.57 -2.34 -14.32
C THR A 16 -12.04 -3.25 -15.45
N ALA A 17 -11.97 -2.79 -16.71
CA ALA A 17 -12.29 -3.60 -17.88
C ALA A 17 -11.33 -4.79 -18.05
N ILE A 18 -10.04 -4.59 -17.78
CA ILE A 18 -9.06 -5.68 -17.76
C ILE A 18 -9.43 -6.71 -16.68
N LEU A 19 -9.77 -6.29 -15.46
CA LEU A 19 -10.21 -7.21 -14.41
C LEU A 19 -11.48 -7.96 -14.81
N ALA A 20 -12.49 -7.26 -15.35
CA ALA A 20 -13.71 -7.90 -15.83
C ALA A 20 -13.41 -8.97 -16.91
N ARG A 21 -12.48 -8.67 -17.83
CA ARG A 21 -12.06 -9.64 -18.84
C ARG A 21 -11.32 -10.84 -18.22
N LEU A 22 -10.47 -10.63 -17.22
CA LEU A 22 -9.80 -11.71 -16.51
C LEU A 22 -10.81 -12.60 -15.76
N ILE A 23 -11.84 -12.02 -15.17
CA ILE A 23 -12.92 -12.77 -14.51
C ILE A 23 -13.68 -13.62 -15.54
N THR A 24 -14.08 -13.05 -16.67
CA THR A 24 -14.78 -13.81 -17.73
C THR A 24 -13.92 -14.93 -18.31
N LEU A 25 -12.61 -14.71 -18.48
CA LEU A 25 -11.70 -15.76 -18.95
C LEU A 25 -11.53 -16.89 -17.92
N GLY A 26 -11.34 -16.55 -16.65
CA GLY A 26 -11.15 -17.54 -15.58
C GLY A 26 -12.39 -18.39 -15.33
N SER A 27 -13.58 -17.80 -15.48
CA SER A 27 -14.87 -18.49 -15.27
C SER A 27 -15.40 -19.23 -16.50
N GLY A 28 -14.59 -19.42 -17.56
CA GLY A 28 -15.03 -20.09 -18.77
C GLY A 28 -16.16 -19.33 -19.50
N ASN A 29 -16.01 -18.00 -19.64
CA ASN A 29 -17.04 -17.11 -20.15
C ASN A 29 -18.33 -17.10 -19.32
N LEU A 30 -18.20 -17.21 -18.01
CA LEU A 30 -19.26 -17.25 -16.99
C LEU A 30 -20.02 -18.59 -16.91
N ASP A 31 -19.66 -19.62 -17.65
CA ASP A 31 -20.29 -20.94 -17.57
C ASP A 31 -20.06 -21.61 -16.20
N HIS A 32 -18.94 -21.31 -15.57
CA HIS A 32 -18.58 -21.82 -14.24
C HIS A 32 -18.69 -20.73 -13.15
N PHE A 33 -19.58 -19.77 -13.34
CA PHE A 33 -19.75 -18.65 -12.42
C PHE A 33 -20.94 -18.88 -11.49
N ASP A 34 -20.67 -19.08 -10.20
CA ASP A 34 -21.70 -19.25 -9.19
C ASP A 34 -22.45 -17.92 -8.96
N ALA A 35 -23.78 -17.99 -8.86
CA ALA A 35 -24.64 -16.84 -8.57
C ALA A 35 -24.26 -16.13 -7.24
N ALA A 36 -23.76 -16.87 -6.25
CA ALA A 36 -23.27 -16.32 -4.99
C ALA A 36 -22.06 -15.38 -5.17
N LEU A 37 -21.30 -15.53 -6.27
CA LEU A 37 -20.13 -14.67 -6.56
C LEU A 37 -20.48 -13.32 -7.19
N VAL A 38 -21.72 -13.10 -7.59
CA VAL A 38 -22.16 -11.84 -8.26
C VAL A 38 -21.87 -10.64 -7.36
N GLY A 39 -22.27 -10.69 -6.09
CA GLY A 39 -22.02 -9.60 -5.12
C GLY A 39 -20.52 -9.30 -4.92
N TYR A 40 -19.70 -10.33 -4.80
CA TYR A 40 -18.23 -10.20 -4.68
C TYR A 40 -17.61 -9.59 -5.94
N THR A 41 -18.11 -9.98 -7.11
CA THR A 41 -17.61 -9.49 -8.40
C THR A 41 -17.87 -7.99 -8.55
N PHE A 42 -19.11 -7.56 -8.31
CA PHE A 42 -19.44 -6.12 -8.34
C PHE A 42 -18.67 -5.33 -7.32
N ALA A 43 -18.53 -5.82 -6.09
CA ALA A 43 -17.73 -5.17 -5.05
C ALA A 43 -16.25 -5.07 -5.45
N SER A 44 -15.69 -6.11 -6.07
CA SER A 44 -14.30 -6.12 -6.56
C SER A 44 -14.09 -5.14 -7.71
N LEU A 45 -14.99 -5.11 -8.70
CA LEU A 45 -14.92 -4.15 -9.80
C LEU A 45 -15.05 -2.70 -9.30
N PHE A 46 -15.97 -2.45 -8.37
CA PHE A 46 -16.13 -1.16 -7.73
C PHE A 46 -14.85 -0.75 -6.96
N ALA A 47 -14.29 -1.66 -6.17
CA ALA A 47 -13.07 -1.42 -5.41
C ALA A 47 -11.89 -1.07 -6.34
N VAL A 48 -11.70 -1.84 -7.41
CA VAL A 48 -10.63 -1.61 -8.39
C VAL A 48 -10.81 -0.29 -9.12
N PHE A 49 -12.03 0.03 -9.53
CA PHE A 49 -12.33 1.34 -10.14
C PHE A 49 -12.00 2.49 -9.19
N GLY A 50 -12.53 2.43 -7.97
CA GLY A 50 -12.35 3.48 -6.96
C GLY A 50 -10.89 3.68 -6.56
N VAL A 51 -10.16 2.56 -6.30
CA VAL A 51 -8.74 2.59 -5.96
C VAL A 51 -7.91 3.14 -7.10
N THR A 52 -8.11 2.65 -8.33
CA THR A 52 -7.34 3.11 -9.51
C THR A 52 -7.58 4.59 -9.78
N ARG A 53 -8.83 5.04 -9.70
CA ARG A 53 -9.17 6.45 -9.85
C ARG A 53 -8.49 7.33 -8.79
N ARG A 54 -8.59 6.94 -7.52
CA ARG A 54 -7.97 7.65 -6.40
C ARG A 54 -6.45 7.69 -6.54
N TYR A 55 -5.85 6.57 -6.93
CA TYR A 55 -4.42 6.44 -7.15
C TYR A 55 -3.93 7.33 -8.31
N ALA A 56 -4.64 7.30 -9.45
CA ALA A 56 -4.32 8.13 -10.60
C ALA A 56 -4.45 9.64 -10.29
N LEU A 57 -5.45 10.06 -9.51
CA LEU A 57 -5.57 11.44 -9.04
C LEU A 57 -4.43 11.82 -8.09
N TRP A 58 -4.06 10.93 -7.19
CA TRP A 58 -2.97 11.16 -6.24
C TRP A 58 -1.62 11.30 -6.94
N LEU A 59 -1.36 10.48 -7.98
CA LEU A 59 -0.13 10.54 -8.77
C LEU A 59 0.02 11.82 -9.59
N GLN A 60 -1.07 12.54 -9.87
CA GLN A 60 -1.05 13.77 -10.65
C GLN A 60 -0.78 15.02 -9.81
N ARG A 61 -0.79 14.93 -8.48
CA ARG A 61 -0.63 16.08 -7.58
C ARG A 61 0.83 16.25 -7.13
N PRO A 62 1.37 17.47 -7.09
CA PRO A 62 2.64 17.74 -6.44
C PRO A 62 2.57 17.41 -4.93
N PRO A 63 3.61 16.87 -4.31
CA PRO A 63 4.91 16.49 -4.87
C PRO A 63 4.94 15.09 -5.49
N THR A 64 3.85 14.31 -5.43
CA THR A 64 3.79 12.92 -5.87
C THR A 64 4.09 12.77 -7.36
N ALA A 65 3.57 13.70 -8.19
CA ALA A 65 3.81 13.72 -9.63
C ALA A 65 5.31 13.83 -9.96
N MET A 66 6.03 14.65 -9.22
CA MET A 66 7.49 14.79 -9.36
C MET A 66 8.20 13.47 -9.03
N TYR A 67 7.94 12.90 -7.85
CA TYR A 67 8.54 11.63 -7.44
C TYR A 67 8.21 10.47 -8.39
N TRP A 68 6.97 10.41 -8.89
CA TRP A 68 6.56 9.41 -9.87
C TRP A 68 7.36 9.54 -11.18
N THR A 69 7.43 10.73 -11.75
CA THR A 69 8.13 10.98 -13.01
C THR A 69 9.63 10.76 -12.86
N ARG A 70 10.23 11.29 -11.81
CA ARG A 70 11.67 11.13 -11.54
C ARG A 70 12.00 9.70 -11.15
N GLY A 71 11.16 9.02 -10.35
CA GLY A 71 11.34 7.64 -9.94
C GLY A 71 11.42 6.70 -11.13
N TRP A 72 10.56 6.84 -12.12
CA TRP A 72 10.62 6.05 -13.35
C TRP A 72 11.87 6.36 -14.17
N LYS A 73 12.24 7.62 -14.35
CA LYS A 73 13.49 7.98 -15.03
C LYS A 73 14.69 7.32 -14.38
N VAL A 74 14.77 7.38 -13.05
CA VAL A 74 15.84 6.77 -12.28
C VAL A 74 15.82 5.25 -12.41
N PHE A 75 14.65 4.61 -12.32
CA PHE A 75 14.50 3.17 -12.50
C PHE A 75 15.04 2.70 -13.85
N PHE A 76 14.66 3.35 -14.95
CA PHE A 76 15.19 3.01 -16.28
C PHE A 76 16.69 3.30 -16.44
N LEU A 77 17.21 4.33 -15.76
CA LEU A 77 18.65 4.57 -15.72
C LEU A 77 19.41 3.45 -14.99
N LEU A 78 18.83 2.87 -13.95
CA LEU A 78 19.40 1.76 -13.19
C LEU A 78 19.39 0.44 -13.99
N LEU A 79 18.51 0.30 -14.97
CA LEU A 79 18.42 -0.88 -15.86
C LEU A 79 19.37 -0.83 -17.06
N ARG A 80 20.32 0.11 -17.14
CA ARG A 80 21.31 0.13 -18.21
C ARG A 80 22.17 -1.16 -18.17
N PRO A 81 22.52 -1.75 -19.36
CA PRO A 81 23.18 -3.06 -19.45
C PRO A 81 24.46 -3.19 -18.64
N ARG A 82 25.22 -2.10 -18.52
CA ARG A 82 26.53 -2.07 -17.85
C ARG A 82 26.48 -2.33 -16.33
N HIS A 83 25.31 -2.16 -15.69
CA HIS A 83 25.14 -2.28 -14.25
C HIS A 83 23.89 -3.06 -13.82
N ILE A 84 23.24 -3.72 -14.80
CA ILE A 84 21.91 -4.33 -14.59
C ILE A 84 21.89 -5.32 -13.42
N GLY A 85 22.91 -6.17 -13.29
CA GLY A 85 22.96 -7.16 -12.21
C GLY A 85 23.03 -6.54 -10.80
N LYS A 86 23.93 -5.57 -10.61
CA LYS A 86 24.08 -4.87 -9.32
C LYS A 86 22.84 -4.07 -8.97
N ASN A 87 22.22 -3.44 -9.94
CA ASN A 87 21.03 -2.63 -9.73
C ASN A 87 19.80 -3.50 -9.50
N LEU A 88 19.66 -4.64 -10.18
CA LEU A 88 18.59 -5.60 -9.95
C LEU A 88 18.64 -6.16 -8.52
N ILE A 89 19.81 -6.57 -8.03
CA ILE A 89 19.99 -7.01 -6.64
C ILE A 89 19.59 -5.89 -5.67
N ARG A 90 19.97 -4.64 -5.95
CA ARG A 90 19.58 -3.49 -5.12
C ARG A 90 18.07 -3.28 -5.11
N ILE A 91 17.40 -3.41 -6.27
CA ILE A 91 15.94 -3.33 -6.39
C ILE A 91 15.28 -4.44 -5.58
N VAL A 92 15.71 -5.69 -5.74
CA VAL A 92 15.19 -6.85 -5.00
C VAL A 92 15.38 -6.67 -3.50
N ASN A 93 16.58 -6.29 -3.06
CA ASN A 93 16.85 -6.03 -1.64
C ASN A 93 15.96 -4.92 -1.06
N ARG A 94 15.71 -3.85 -1.82
CA ARG A 94 14.78 -2.79 -1.40
C ARG A 94 13.33 -3.27 -1.34
N LEU A 95 12.89 -4.05 -2.32
CA LEU A 95 11.56 -4.67 -2.30
C LEU A 95 11.42 -5.58 -1.07
N VAL A 96 12.36 -6.47 -0.84
CA VAL A 96 12.35 -7.40 0.28
C VAL A 96 12.37 -6.64 1.61
N ALA A 97 13.28 -5.70 1.82
CA ALA A 97 13.37 -4.92 3.05
C ALA A 97 12.10 -4.10 3.34
N HIS A 98 11.55 -3.43 2.32
CA HIS A 98 10.41 -2.53 2.52
C HIS A 98 9.05 -3.23 2.49
N TYR A 99 8.88 -4.31 1.70
CA TYR A 99 7.61 -5.04 1.61
C TYR A 99 7.58 -6.29 2.48
N ALA A 100 8.54 -7.22 2.33
CA ALA A 100 8.50 -8.47 3.09
C ALA A 100 8.74 -8.24 4.58
N PHE A 101 9.73 -7.41 4.93
CA PHE A 101 10.13 -7.19 6.31
C PHE A 101 9.60 -5.88 6.93
N ASN A 102 9.12 -4.91 6.15
CA ASN A 102 8.63 -3.63 6.65
C ASN A 102 9.62 -2.92 7.60
N ASP A 103 10.91 -2.91 7.24
CA ASP A 103 12.03 -2.42 8.06
C ASP A 103 11.78 -1.02 8.65
N PHE A 104 11.14 -0.13 7.91
CA PHE A 104 10.79 1.22 8.38
C PHE A 104 9.83 1.23 9.59
N ILE A 105 9.00 0.18 9.79
CA ILE A 105 8.13 0.06 10.96
C ILE A 105 8.90 -0.51 12.16
N TRP A 106 9.86 -1.39 11.92
CA TRP A 106 10.73 -1.93 12.96
C TRP A 106 11.39 -0.83 13.79
N ARG A 107 11.91 0.20 13.10
CA ARG A 107 12.53 1.39 13.73
C ARG A 107 11.56 2.21 14.58
N ARG A 108 10.24 2.06 14.40
CA ARG A 108 9.20 2.76 15.17
C ARG A 108 8.70 1.97 16.37
N GLY A 109 9.15 0.70 16.54
CA GLY A 109 8.83 -0.16 17.66
C GLY A 109 8.45 -1.58 17.25
N ARG A 110 9.02 -2.55 17.99
CA ARG A 110 8.88 -3.99 17.68
C ARG A 110 7.43 -4.46 17.66
N MET A 111 6.62 -4.05 18.65
CA MET A 111 5.19 -4.45 18.69
C MET A 111 4.34 -3.84 17.56
N ARG A 112 4.69 -2.61 17.13
CA ARG A 112 4.06 -1.99 15.94
C ARG A 112 4.40 -2.77 14.68
N TRP A 113 5.66 -3.16 14.56
CA TRP A 113 6.13 -3.96 13.45
C TRP A 113 5.45 -5.32 13.42
N LEU A 114 5.42 -6.06 14.53
CA LEU A 114 4.80 -7.38 14.62
C LEU A 114 3.31 -7.32 14.24
N ALA A 115 2.55 -6.39 14.82
CA ALA A 115 1.15 -6.21 14.48
C ALA A 115 0.94 -5.96 12.98
N HIS A 116 1.70 -5.05 12.41
CA HIS A 116 1.59 -4.72 11.00
C HIS A 116 2.05 -5.87 10.09
N TRP A 117 3.11 -6.57 10.45
CA TRP A 117 3.65 -7.71 9.71
C TRP A 117 2.62 -8.85 9.65
N CYS A 118 2.01 -9.18 10.77
CA CYS A 118 0.94 -10.20 10.85
C CYS A 118 -0.28 -9.81 10.01
N ILE A 119 -0.78 -8.57 10.14
CA ILE A 119 -1.92 -8.10 9.34
C ILE A 119 -1.58 -8.13 7.85
N MET A 120 -0.43 -7.59 7.47
CA MET A 120 -0.02 -7.50 6.07
C MET A 120 0.09 -8.88 5.43
N TRP A 121 0.86 -9.81 6.01
CA TRP A 121 1.03 -11.14 5.45
C TRP A 121 -0.25 -11.95 5.49
N GLY A 122 -1.05 -11.84 6.56
CA GLY A 122 -2.36 -12.47 6.61
C GLY A 122 -3.25 -11.98 5.47
N CYS A 123 -3.34 -10.68 5.23
CA CYS A 123 -4.13 -10.12 4.11
C CYS A 123 -3.56 -10.50 2.74
N VAL A 124 -2.23 -10.51 2.56
CA VAL A 124 -1.59 -10.88 1.28
C VAL A 124 -1.87 -12.34 0.95
N ILE A 125 -1.72 -13.25 1.93
CA ILE A 125 -2.00 -14.68 1.76
C ILE A 125 -3.49 -14.88 1.46
N ALA A 126 -4.39 -14.27 2.26
CA ALA A 126 -5.83 -14.40 2.07
C ALA A 126 -6.25 -13.91 0.67
N ALA A 127 -5.83 -12.72 0.26
CA ALA A 127 -6.15 -12.19 -1.05
C ALA A 127 -5.54 -13.02 -2.19
N GLY A 128 -4.28 -13.47 -2.03
CA GLY A 128 -3.58 -14.31 -3.00
C GLY A 128 -4.19 -15.70 -3.20
N ILE A 129 -4.93 -16.21 -2.22
CA ILE A 129 -5.69 -17.46 -2.32
C ILE A 129 -7.10 -17.18 -2.83
N THR A 130 -7.81 -16.23 -2.21
CA THR A 130 -9.24 -16.01 -2.46
C THR A 130 -9.52 -15.54 -3.88
N PHE A 131 -8.85 -14.48 -4.35
CA PHE A 131 -9.16 -13.93 -5.67
C PHE A 131 -8.89 -14.89 -6.83
N PRO A 132 -7.75 -15.61 -6.89
CA PRO A 132 -7.53 -16.60 -7.94
C PRO A 132 -8.54 -17.75 -7.92
N LEU A 133 -8.95 -18.22 -6.74
CA LEU A 133 -9.92 -19.29 -6.61
C LEU A 133 -11.34 -18.84 -6.96
N VAL A 134 -11.78 -17.70 -6.41
CA VAL A 134 -13.14 -17.16 -6.62
C VAL A 134 -13.40 -16.84 -8.10
N PHE A 135 -12.40 -16.34 -8.82
CA PHE A 135 -12.54 -15.97 -10.23
C PHE A 135 -12.08 -17.06 -11.20
N GLY A 136 -11.78 -18.28 -10.70
CA GLY A 136 -11.40 -19.41 -11.53
C GLY A 136 -10.05 -19.29 -12.23
N TRP A 137 -9.20 -18.32 -11.83
CA TRP A 137 -7.84 -18.19 -12.38
C TRP A 137 -6.97 -19.37 -11.99
N ILE A 138 -7.17 -19.90 -10.79
CA ILE A 138 -6.57 -21.14 -10.29
C ILE A 138 -7.69 -22.02 -9.76
N HIS A 139 -7.71 -23.29 -10.18
CA HIS A 139 -8.57 -24.30 -9.59
C HIS A 139 -7.84 -25.65 -9.50
N PHE A 140 -8.39 -26.56 -8.70
CA PHE A 140 -7.84 -27.87 -8.46
C PHE A 140 -8.77 -28.91 -9.04
N ALA A 141 -8.23 -29.87 -9.79
CA ALA A 141 -8.97 -31.02 -10.29
C ALA A 141 -8.26 -32.31 -9.85
N SER A 142 -9.03 -33.36 -9.60
CA SER A 142 -8.45 -34.68 -9.32
C SER A 142 -7.71 -35.20 -10.56
N GLU A 143 -6.58 -35.85 -10.33
CA GLU A 143 -5.82 -36.48 -11.42
C GLU A 143 -6.60 -37.65 -12.00
N PRO A 144 -6.76 -37.75 -13.33
CA PRO A 144 -7.42 -38.89 -13.95
C PRO A 144 -6.75 -40.20 -13.56
N GLY A 145 -7.52 -41.12 -12.97
CA GLY A 145 -7.03 -42.43 -12.51
C GLY A 145 -6.34 -42.46 -11.14
N ASN A 146 -6.16 -41.32 -10.46
CA ASN A 146 -5.61 -41.25 -9.12
C ASN A 146 -6.27 -40.14 -8.27
N LEU A 147 -7.27 -40.51 -7.46
CA LEU A 147 -8.03 -39.57 -6.62
C LEU A 147 -7.22 -38.99 -5.44
N GLU A 148 -6.04 -39.55 -5.15
CA GLU A 148 -5.15 -39.03 -4.09
C GLU A 148 -4.27 -37.86 -4.56
N TRP A 149 -4.35 -37.48 -5.83
CA TRP A 149 -3.57 -36.41 -6.40
C TRP A 149 -4.48 -35.31 -6.95
N TYR A 150 -4.13 -34.07 -6.62
CA TYR A 150 -4.70 -32.89 -7.25
C TYR A 150 -3.73 -32.29 -8.25
N ARG A 151 -4.30 -31.89 -9.39
CA ARG A 151 -3.64 -31.08 -10.41
C ARG A 151 -4.09 -29.63 -10.30
N VAL A 152 -3.12 -28.72 -10.28
CA VAL A 152 -3.38 -27.27 -10.32
C VAL A 152 -3.60 -26.86 -11.77
N LEU A 153 -4.71 -26.21 -12.05
CA LEU A 153 -5.01 -25.61 -13.34
C LEU A 153 -4.95 -24.08 -13.19
N VAL A 154 -4.21 -23.44 -14.10
CA VAL A 154 -4.11 -21.97 -14.18
C VAL A 154 -4.74 -21.52 -15.47
N PHE A 155 -5.86 -20.78 -15.40
CA PHE A 155 -6.71 -20.44 -16.56
C PHE A 155 -7.05 -21.67 -17.42
N GLY A 156 -7.34 -22.81 -16.76
CA GLY A 156 -7.67 -24.06 -17.45
C GLY A 156 -6.45 -24.85 -17.95
N ILE A 157 -5.23 -24.29 -17.89
CA ILE A 157 -4.00 -24.97 -18.31
C ILE A 157 -3.47 -25.83 -17.17
N PRO A 158 -3.32 -27.15 -17.35
CA PRO A 158 -2.78 -28.02 -16.31
C PRO A 158 -1.30 -27.71 -16.04
N THR A 159 -0.94 -27.61 -14.75
CA THR A 159 0.41 -27.30 -14.31
C THR A 159 0.96 -28.42 -13.40
N VAL A 160 1.21 -28.13 -12.13
CA VAL A 160 1.81 -29.05 -11.17
C VAL A 160 0.74 -29.94 -10.54
N ALA A 161 1.05 -31.21 -10.32
CA ALA A 161 0.25 -32.13 -9.53
C ALA A 161 0.94 -32.45 -8.19
N PHE A 162 0.15 -32.65 -7.13
CA PHE A 162 0.68 -32.99 -5.81
C PHE A 162 -0.28 -33.91 -5.04
N PRO A 163 0.25 -34.78 -4.11
CA PRO A 163 -0.59 -35.60 -3.28
C PRO A 163 -1.42 -34.77 -2.29
N ILE A 164 -2.71 -35.12 -2.14
CA ILE A 164 -3.63 -34.41 -1.22
C ILE A 164 -3.11 -34.45 0.23
N HIS A 165 -2.62 -35.61 0.67
CA HIS A 165 -2.13 -35.85 2.04
C HIS A 165 -0.68 -35.38 2.27
N SER A 166 -0.07 -34.68 1.30
CA SER A 166 1.26 -34.09 1.49
C SER A 166 1.23 -32.89 2.42
N LEU A 167 2.38 -32.58 3.04
CA LEU A 167 2.55 -31.35 3.82
C LEU A 167 2.22 -30.09 2.97
N PHE A 168 2.56 -30.13 1.69
CA PHE A 168 2.25 -29.05 0.76
C PHE A 168 0.73 -28.90 0.58
N GLY A 169 0.00 -29.99 0.34
CA GLY A 169 -1.45 -29.99 0.24
C GLY A 169 -2.11 -29.47 1.53
N PHE A 170 -1.65 -29.93 2.69
CA PHE A 170 -2.14 -29.43 3.97
C PHE A 170 -1.95 -27.92 4.12
N LEU A 171 -0.77 -27.40 3.83
CA LEU A 171 -0.49 -25.96 3.94
C LEU A 171 -1.31 -25.12 2.97
N VAL A 172 -1.47 -25.57 1.72
CA VAL A 172 -2.24 -24.84 0.69
C VAL A 172 -3.73 -24.81 1.03
N PHE A 173 -4.33 -25.97 1.37
CA PHE A 173 -5.77 -26.03 1.65
C PHE A 173 -6.16 -25.39 2.99
N HIS A 174 -5.23 -25.23 3.92
CA HIS A 174 -5.47 -24.49 5.17
C HIS A 174 -4.91 -23.05 5.14
N GLY A 175 -4.49 -22.58 3.98
CA GLY A 175 -3.87 -21.25 3.84
C GLY A 175 -4.73 -20.09 4.34
N LEU A 176 -6.05 -20.14 4.14
CA LEU A 176 -7.00 -19.17 4.66
C LEU A 176 -7.14 -19.22 6.18
N VAL A 177 -7.02 -20.40 6.77
CA VAL A 177 -7.04 -20.56 8.24
C VAL A 177 -5.80 -19.91 8.86
N TRP A 178 -4.61 -20.21 8.32
CA TRP A 178 -3.36 -19.61 8.79
C TRP A 178 -3.36 -18.09 8.62
N SER A 179 -3.85 -17.60 7.48
CA SER A 179 -3.95 -16.17 7.21
C SER A 179 -4.88 -15.46 8.18
N SER A 180 -6.02 -16.09 8.52
CA SER A 180 -6.99 -15.54 9.49
C SER A 180 -6.38 -15.42 10.88
N PHE A 181 -5.63 -16.42 11.36
CA PHE A 181 -4.93 -16.32 12.63
C PHE A 181 -3.90 -15.20 12.64
N LEU A 182 -3.12 -15.04 11.56
CA LEU A 182 -2.17 -13.92 11.45
C LEU A 182 -2.89 -12.57 11.56
N VAL A 183 -3.99 -12.39 10.82
CA VAL A 183 -4.76 -11.14 10.86
C VAL A 183 -5.29 -10.88 12.25
N ILE A 184 -5.93 -11.85 12.89
CA ILE A 184 -6.52 -11.71 14.23
C ILE A 184 -5.44 -11.33 15.25
N ILE A 185 -4.33 -12.04 15.29
CA ILE A 185 -3.20 -11.74 16.19
C ILE A 185 -2.72 -10.30 15.96
N GLY A 186 -2.48 -9.92 14.72
CA GLY A 186 -2.03 -8.58 14.37
C GLY A 186 -3.03 -7.49 14.76
N VAL A 187 -4.32 -7.70 14.53
CA VAL A 187 -5.40 -6.77 14.92
C VAL A 187 -5.49 -6.63 16.43
N LEU A 188 -5.45 -7.74 17.19
CA LEU A 188 -5.51 -7.70 18.65
C LEU A 188 -4.34 -6.93 19.26
N ILE A 189 -3.10 -7.15 18.75
CA ILE A 189 -1.92 -6.38 19.18
C ILE A 189 -2.10 -4.89 18.85
N ALA A 190 -2.63 -4.56 17.66
CA ALA A 190 -2.85 -3.18 17.25
C ALA A 190 -3.92 -2.49 18.11
N LEU A 191 -5.02 -3.17 18.44
CA LEU A 191 -6.09 -2.66 19.31
C LEU A 191 -5.61 -2.49 20.75
N GLN A 192 -4.96 -3.52 21.33
CA GLN A 192 -4.42 -3.45 22.69
C GLN A 192 -3.47 -2.26 22.86
N ARG A 193 -2.59 -2.02 21.90
CA ARG A 193 -1.69 -0.87 21.93
C ARG A 193 -2.45 0.46 21.91
N ARG A 194 -3.51 0.56 21.09
CA ARG A 194 -4.32 1.78 20.98
C ARG A 194 -5.10 2.09 22.23
N LEU A 195 -5.61 1.06 22.90
CA LEU A 195 -6.34 1.20 24.17
C LEU A 195 -5.43 1.63 25.34
N ARG A 196 -4.14 1.25 25.29
CA ARG A 196 -3.16 1.61 26.32
C ARG A 196 -2.55 3.02 26.15
N ASP A 197 -2.58 3.56 24.94
CA ASP A 197 -1.97 4.87 24.63
C ASP A 197 -3.05 5.96 24.68
N HIS A 198 -3.22 6.61 25.81
CA HIS A 198 -4.20 7.68 26.04
C HIS A 198 -3.98 8.87 25.08
N GLY A 199 -2.74 9.19 24.70
CA GLY A 199 -2.42 10.25 23.74
C GLY A 199 -2.84 9.90 22.31
N SER A 200 -2.89 8.62 21.95
CA SER A 200 -3.38 8.18 20.65
C SER A 200 -4.91 8.16 20.59
N ALA A 201 -5.58 7.84 21.70
CA ALA A 201 -7.04 7.81 21.77
C ALA A 201 -7.68 9.16 21.44
N ALA A 202 -7.08 10.26 21.92
CA ALA A 202 -7.57 11.62 21.68
C ALA A 202 -7.50 12.07 20.20
N ARG A 203 -6.67 11.40 19.36
CA ARG A 203 -6.46 11.73 17.93
C ARG A 203 -7.04 10.71 16.97
N GLN A 204 -7.63 9.63 17.47
CA GLN A 204 -8.17 8.55 16.64
C GLN A 204 -9.54 8.93 16.08
N GLN A 205 -9.70 8.68 14.78
CA GLN A 205 -10.98 8.75 14.10
C GLN A 205 -11.49 7.32 13.90
N PHE A 206 -12.74 7.06 14.31
CA PHE A 206 -13.34 5.72 14.21
C PHE A 206 -13.25 5.16 12.78
N GLY A 207 -13.72 5.92 11.77
CA GLY A 207 -13.74 5.47 10.37
C GLY A 207 -12.35 5.22 9.78
N GLU A 208 -11.35 6.01 10.17
CA GLU A 208 -10.01 5.88 9.59
C GLU A 208 -9.11 4.89 10.34
N ASP A 209 -9.24 4.81 11.67
CA ASP A 209 -8.28 4.11 12.51
C ASP A 209 -8.81 2.79 13.10
N ILE A 210 -10.09 2.74 13.43
CA ILE A 210 -10.71 1.61 14.15
C ILE A 210 -11.49 0.73 13.19
N LEU A 211 -12.34 1.29 12.35
CA LEU A 211 -13.19 0.54 11.41
C LEU A 211 -12.38 -0.42 10.51
N PRO A 212 -11.22 -0.05 9.92
CA PRO A 212 -10.42 -0.99 9.16
C PRO A 212 -9.98 -2.24 9.94
N LEU A 213 -9.64 -2.08 11.22
CA LEU A 213 -9.25 -3.20 12.07
C LEU A 213 -10.45 -4.11 12.39
N PHE A 214 -11.63 -3.51 12.67
CA PHE A 214 -12.86 -4.27 12.86
C PHE A 214 -13.28 -5.06 11.62
N LEU A 215 -13.16 -4.47 10.43
CA LEU A 215 -13.48 -5.14 9.18
C LEU A 215 -12.57 -6.35 8.94
N LEU A 216 -11.26 -6.19 9.12
CA LEU A 216 -10.31 -7.31 8.99
C LEU A 216 -10.56 -8.40 10.04
N PHE A 217 -10.87 -8.00 11.26
CA PHE A 217 -11.24 -8.94 12.33
C PHE A 217 -12.52 -9.71 11.98
N ALA A 218 -13.57 -9.00 11.55
CA ALA A 218 -14.85 -9.61 11.19
C ALA A 218 -14.71 -10.61 10.04
N ILE A 219 -13.99 -10.26 8.96
CA ILE A 219 -13.72 -11.19 7.85
C ILE A 219 -12.99 -12.44 8.35
N SER A 220 -11.95 -12.27 9.15
CA SER A 220 -11.14 -13.38 9.63
C SER A 220 -11.93 -14.30 10.58
N VAL A 221 -12.70 -13.73 11.50
CA VAL A 221 -13.51 -14.50 12.44
C VAL A 221 -14.65 -15.23 11.72
N THR A 222 -15.40 -14.56 10.86
CA THR A 222 -16.49 -15.19 10.09
C THR A 222 -15.98 -16.29 9.16
N GLY A 223 -14.78 -16.13 8.57
CA GLY A 223 -14.12 -17.16 7.80
C GLY A 223 -13.73 -18.39 8.63
N LEU A 224 -13.19 -18.18 9.84
CA LEU A 224 -12.90 -19.28 10.78
C LEU A 224 -14.18 -19.95 11.28
N MET A 225 -15.27 -19.20 11.50
CA MET A 225 -16.57 -19.77 11.87
C MET A 225 -17.13 -20.69 10.77
N LEU A 226 -16.97 -20.32 9.48
CA LEU A 226 -17.30 -21.20 8.35
C LEU A 226 -16.49 -22.51 8.39
N THR A 227 -15.19 -22.39 8.61
CA THR A 227 -14.32 -23.56 8.74
C THR A 227 -14.75 -24.44 9.91
N ALA A 228 -15.05 -23.86 11.07
CA ALA A 228 -15.53 -24.57 12.25
C ALA A 228 -16.87 -25.26 12.02
N SER A 229 -17.83 -24.57 11.39
CA SER A 229 -19.13 -25.13 11.03
C SER A 229 -18.97 -26.36 10.13
N TYR A 230 -18.16 -26.26 9.07
CA TYR A 230 -17.93 -27.34 8.14
C TYR A 230 -17.18 -28.53 8.80
N THR A 231 -16.09 -28.25 9.53
CA THR A 231 -15.20 -29.29 10.04
C THR A 231 -15.72 -30.01 11.27
N TRP A 232 -16.32 -29.26 12.24
CA TRP A 232 -16.67 -29.80 13.55
C TRP A 232 -18.18 -29.82 13.85
N MET A 233 -18.96 -28.92 13.19
CA MET A 233 -20.40 -28.78 13.49
C MET A 233 -21.29 -29.40 12.41
N LYS A 234 -20.76 -30.23 11.51
CA LYS A 234 -21.49 -30.91 10.42
C LYS A 234 -22.33 -29.96 9.56
N GLY A 235 -21.83 -28.72 9.33
CA GLY A 235 -22.51 -27.70 8.54
C GLY A 235 -23.62 -26.95 9.29
N TYR A 236 -23.74 -27.08 10.60
CA TYR A 236 -24.74 -26.31 11.37
C TYR A 236 -24.53 -24.80 11.20
N GLY A 237 -25.59 -24.11 10.80
CA GLY A 237 -25.58 -22.66 10.57
C GLY A 237 -24.70 -22.20 9.39
N TYR A 238 -24.27 -23.10 8.52
CA TYR A 238 -23.32 -22.80 7.44
C TYR A 238 -23.85 -21.69 6.49
N ASP A 239 -25.11 -21.77 6.05
CA ASP A 239 -25.69 -20.79 5.14
C ASP A 239 -25.75 -19.39 5.75
N PHE A 240 -26.15 -19.28 7.02
CA PHE A 240 -26.15 -18.02 7.74
C PHE A 240 -24.73 -17.45 7.86
N LEU A 241 -23.76 -18.26 8.22
CA LEU A 241 -22.36 -17.86 8.35
C LEU A 241 -21.76 -17.48 6.99
N ALA A 242 -22.15 -18.15 5.92
CA ALA A 242 -21.73 -17.82 4.56
C ALA A 242 -22.24 -16.44 4.14
N ILE A 243 -23.53 -16.15 4.39
CA ILE A 243 -24.09 -14.82 4.13
C ILE A 243 -23.40 -13.75 4.99
N LEU A 244 -23.20 -14.01 6.27
CA LEU A 244 -22.52 -13.07 7.18
C LEU A 244 -21.10 -12.77 6.71
N HIS A 245 -20.36 -13.81 6.33
CA HIS A 245 -19.01 -13.65 5.76
C HIS A 245 -19.05 -12.84 4.45
N ALA A 246 -19.97 -13.16 3.56
CA ALA A 246 -20.16 -12.43 2.31
C ALA A 246 -20.40 -10.94 2.54
N VAL A 247 -21.29 -10.58 3.45
CA VAL A 247 -21.59 -9.19 3.82
C VAL A 247 -20.34 -8.48 4.35
N THR A 248 -19.56 -9.12 5.23
CA THR A 248 -18.33 -8.50 5.76
C THR A 248 -17.28 -8.27 4.68
N VAL A 249 -17.10 -9.22 3.77
CA VAL A 249 -16.15 -9.09 2.65
C VAL A 249 -16.60 -8.01 1.67
N ILE A 250 -17.85 -8.05 1.21
CA ILE A 250 -18.40 -7.07 0.28
C ILE A 250 -18.29 -5.65 0.85
N PHE A 251 -18.69 -5.46 2.11
CA PHE A 251 -18.58 -4.16 2.77
C PHE A 251 -17.13 -3.68 2.83
N THR A 252 -16.19 -4.56 3.13
CA THR A 252 -14.75 -4.22 3.16
C THR A 252 -14.23 -3.82 1.79
N LEU A 253 -14.62 -4.53 0.72
CA LEU A 253 -14.26 -4.18 -0.66
C LEU A 253 -14.85 -2.82 -1.07
N LEU A 254 -16.10 -2.55 -0.74
CA LEU A 254 -16.73 -1.26 -1.00
C LEU A 254 -16.07 -0.11 -0.23
N TRP A 255 -15.60 -0.37 1.01
CA TRP A 255 -14.90 0.62 1.83
C TRP A 255 -13.46 0.88 1.39
N LEU A 256 -12.81 -0.08 0.75
CA LEU A 256 -11.39 -0.08 0.40
C LEU A 256 -10.91 1.19 -0.34
N PRO A 257 -11.66 1.77 -1.31
CA PRO A 257 -11.24 3.00 -2.00
C PRO A 257 -11.26 4.25 -1.12
N PHE A 258 -12.09 4.28 -0.07
CA PHE A 258 -12.38 5.49 0.70
C PHE A 258 -11.52 5.60 1.96
N GLY A 259 -11.28 4.48 2.63
CA GLY A 259 -10.61 4.45 3.91
C GLY A 259 -9.10 4.39 3.86
N LYS A 260 -8.53 4.06 5.02
CA LYS A 260 -7.09 3.96 5.25
C LYS A 260 -6.42 2.79 4.50
N PHE A 261 -7.19 1.81 4.02
CA PHE A 261 -6.68 0.71 3.20
C PHE A 261 -6.00 1.19 1.90
N PHE A 262 -6.35 2.37 1.42
CA PHE A 262 -5.71 2.97 0.26
C PHE A 262 -4.18 3.08 0.40
N HIS A 263 -3.65 3.17 1.62
CA HIS A 263 -2.20 3.21 1.86
C HIS A 263 -1.45 1.98 1.34
N ILE A 264 -2.13 0.83 1.19
CA ILE A 264 -1.56 -0.41 0.63
C ILE A 264 -1.03 -0.14 -0.78
N PHE A 265 -1.81 0.58 -1.58
CA PHE A 265 -1.46 0.95 -2.96
C PHE A 265 -0.44 2.09 -3.02
N GLN A 266 -0.52 3.06 -2.11
CA GLN A 266 0.43 4.17 -2.04
C GLN A 266 1.85 3.71 -1.72
N ARG A 267 2.00 2.61 -1.00
CA ARG A 267 3.31 2.08 -0.64
C ARG A 267 4.14 1.63 -1.84
N SER A 268 3.54 1.17 -2.91
CA SER A 268 4.25 0.82 -4.13
C SER A 268 5.02 2.02 -4.71
N ALA A 269 4.47 3.22 -4.61
CA ALA A 269 5.13 4.44 -5.06
C ALA A 269 6.31 4.86 -4.16
N THR A 270 6.35 4.46 -2.88
CA THR A 270 7.46 4.81 -1.98
C THR A 270 8.80 4.16 -2.38
N ILE A 271 8.76 3.06 -3.13
CA ILE A 271 9.97 2.45 -3.71
C ILE A 271 10.63 3.41 -4.70
N GLY A 272 9.84 4.08 -5.53
CA GLY A 272 10.36 5.10 -6.45
C GLY A 272 11.07 6.23 -5.72
N VAL A 273 10.57 6.64 -4.55
CA VAL A 273 11.23 7.64 -3.69
C VAL A 273 12.59 7.13 -3.19
N ALA A 274 12.67 5.85 -2.77
CA ALA A 274 13.93 5.28 -2.31
C ALA A 274 15.00 5.25 -3.41
N PHE A 275 14.62 4.89 -4.64
CA PHE A 275 15.54 4.94 -5.79
C PHE A 275 15.96 6.36 -6.13
N TYR A 276 15.03 7.30 -6.12
CA TYR A 276 15.32 8.71 -6.31
C TYR A 276 16.37 9.22 -5.30
N GLN A 277 16.20 8.87 -4.01
CA GLN A 277 17.14 9.24 -2.96
C GLN A 277 18.52 8.58 -3.14
N ASP A 278 18.57 7.31 -3.54
CA ASP A 278 19.83 6.60 -3.75
C ASP A 278 20.64 7.20 -4.92
N VAL A 279 19.96 7.62 -5.99
CA VAL A 279 20.63 8.32 -7.11
C VAL A 279 21.05 9.73 -6.70
N GLY A 280 20.21 10.44 -5.96
CA GLY A 280 20.54 11.75 -5.45
C GLY A 280 21.80 11.77 -4.57
N LYS A 281 21.98 10.75 -3.72
CA LYS A 281 23.18 10.61 -2.86
C LYS A 281 24.48 10.38 -3.65
N GLN A 282 24.37 9.82 -4.86
CA GLN A 282 25.53 9.55 -5.72
C GLN A 282 25.81 10.69 -6.71
N GLY A 283 24.87 11.64 -6.84
CA GLY A 283 24.97 12.79 -7.71
C GLY A 283 25.62 14.01 -7.05
N GLU A 284 25.58 15.13 -7.75
CA GLU A 284 26.06 16.43 -7.25
C GLU A 284 25.28 16.85 -5.99
N GLN A 285 26.01 17.28 -4.95
CA GLN A 285 25.41 17.75 -3.72
C GLN A 285 25.24 19.28 -3.75
N ALA A 286 24.11 19.74 -3.24
CA ALA A 286 23.84 21.18 -3.10
C ALA A 286 24.63 21.76 -1.93
N LYS A 287 25.35 22.85 -2.19
CA LYS A 287 26.08 23.63 -1.19
C LYS A 287 25.20 24.77 -0.64
N CYS A 288 25.17 24.88 0.67
CA CYS A 288 24.47 25.98 1.32
C CYS A 288 25.04 27.35 0.89
N ARG A 289 24.20 28.22 0.36
CA ARG A 289 24.62 29.56 -0.08
C ARG A 289 25.05 30.48 1.07
N ARG A 290 24.79 30.05 2.36
CA ARG A 290 25.18 30.83 3.53
C ARG A 290 26.46 30.29 4.19
N CYS A 291 26.60 29.00 4.41
CA CYS A 291 27.75 28.42 5.12
C CYS A 291 28.66 27.54 4.26
N GLY A 292 28.33 27.29 2.99
CA GLY A 292 29.12 26.48 2.09
C GLY A 292 29.02 24.96 2.29
N GLU A 293 28.37 24.48 3.36
CA GLU A 293 28.25 23.06 3.70
C GLU A 293 27.33 22.32 2.72
N GLU A 294 27.71 21.11 2.33
CA GLU A 294 26.86 20.21 1.53
C GLU A 294 25.73 19.64 2.43
N PHE A 295 24.48 19.65 1.97
CA PHE A 295 23.36 19.28 2.82
C PHE A 295 22.28 18.39 2.19
N ALA A 296 22.18 18.37 0.86
CA ALA A 296 21.20 17.56 0.13
C ALA A 296 21.68 17.34 -1.30
N SER A 297 21.04 16.43 -2.04
CA SER A 297 21.33 16.33 -3.48
C SER A 297 20.82 17.57 -4.22
N LYS A 298 21.60 18.09 -5.16
CA LYS A 298 21.24 19.23 -6.00
C LYS A 298 19.94 18.98 -6.75
N MET A 299 19.79 17.78 -7.33
CA MET A 299 18.57 17.33 -7.97
C MET A 299 17.33 17.50 -7.08
N HIS A 300 17.45 17.13 -5.78
CA HIS A 300 16.33 17.25 -4.84
C HIS A 300 15.97 18.70 -4.54
N VAL A 301 16.96 19.58 -4.39
CA VAL A 301 16.74 21.00 -4.14
C VAL A 301 16.04 21.67 -5.33
N GLU A 302 16.48 21.38 -6.56
CA GLU A 302 15.88 21.90 -7.79
C GLU A 302 14.44 21.39 -7.99
N ASP A 303 14.22 20.09 -7.78
CA ASP A 303 12.88 19.50 -7.87
C ASP A 303 11.93 20.06 -6.80
N LEU A 304 12.43 20.33 -5.58
CA LEU A 304 11.64 20.91 -4.50
C LEU A 304 11.22 22.35 -4.83
N ILE A 305 12.13 23.18 -5.36
CA ILE A 305 11.82 24.54 -5.84
C ILE A 305 10.69 24.48 -6.88
N THR A 306 10.81 23.57 -7.85
CA THR A 306 9.79 23.39 -8.89
C THR A 306 8.43 23.01 -8.29
N VAL A 307 8.41 22.12 -7.29
CA VAL A 307 7.18 21.69 -6.60
C VAL A 307 6.56 22.85 -5.82
N GLU A 308 7.37 23.64 -5.12
CA GLU A 308 6.89 24.80 -4.36
C GLU A 308 6.24 25.85 -5.29
N GLN A 309 6.85 26.14 -6.43
CA GLN A 309 6.28 27.02 -7.45
C GLN A 309 4.94 26.48 -8.00
N GLN A 310 4.84 25.16 -8.28
CA GLN A 310 3.59 24.54 -8.72
C GLN A 310 2.48 24.61 -7.67
N LEU A 311 2.85 24.66 -6.38
CA LEU A 311 1.90 24.81 -5.26
C LEU A 311 1.56 26.27 -4.97
N GLY A 312 2.20 27.21 -5.66
CA GLY A 312 1.99 28.65 -5.48
C GLY A 312 2.77 29.25 -4.31
N TYR A 313 3.74 28.52 -3.75
CA TYR A 313 4.63 29.06 -2.73
C TYR A 313 5.72 29.92 -3.37
N GLN A 314 5.92 31.10 -2.83
CA GLN A 314 6.95 32.07 -3.26
C GLN A 314 8.02 32.14 -2.14
N TYR A 315 9.14 31.45 -2.35
CA TYR A 315 10.28 31.45 -1.44
C TYR A 315 11.54 32.01 -2.11
N GLU A 316 11.34 32.76 -3.18
CA GLU A 316 12.36 33.59 -3.82
C GLU A 316 12.76 34.72 -2.86
N MET A 317 14.03 35.06 -2.85
CA MET A 317 14.62 36.09 -1.97
C MET A 317 15.32 37.17 -2.83
N PRO A 318 14.57 38.06 -3.51
CA PRO A 318 15.09 38.96 -4.51
C PRO A 318 16.16 39.95 -3.95
N ASP A 319 16.05 40.31 -2.67
CA ASP A 319 16.96 41.26 -2.01
C ASP A 319 18.11 40.54 -1.27
N SER A 320 18.32 39.26 -1.53
CA SER A 320 19.32 38.43 -0.87
C SER A 320 20.33 37.91 -1.89
N PRO A 321 21.61 37.69 -1.50
CA PRO A 321 22.57 36.96 -2.32
C PRO A 321 22.18 35.50 -2.58
N VAL A 322 21.12 35.03 -1.93
CA VAL A 322 20.55 33.70 -2.07
C VAL A 322 19.22 33.82 -2.83
N GLU A 323 19.18 33.34 -4.06
CA GLU A 323 18.03 33.45 -4.96
C GLU A 323 16.75 32.78 -4.41
N HIS A 324 16.90 31.66 -3.67
CA HIS A 324 15.78 30.88 -3.19
C HIS A 324 16.08 30.23 -1.82
N TYR A 325 15.10 30.23 -0.91
CA TYR A 325 15.21 29.70 0.45
C TYR A 325 15.70 28.24 0.51
N GLN A 326 15.37 27.43 -0.50
CA GLN A 326 15.79 26.02 -0.55
C GLN A 326 17.30 25.82 -0.77
N TRP A 327 18.04 26.83 -1.21
CA TRP A 327 19.51 26.81 -1.27
C TRP A 327 20.21 27.05 0.06
N ILE A 328 19.45 27.18 1.16
CA ILE A 328 19.97 27.34 2.52
C ILE A 328 19.80 26.01 3.27
N CYS A 329 20.85 25.51 3.92
CA CYS A 329 20.79 24.26 4.69
C CYS A 329 19.83 24.35 5.89
N PRO A 330 19.29 23.24 6.41
CA PRO A 330 18.33 23.26 7.53
C PRO A 330 18.86 23.92 8.81
N ARG A 331 20.18 23.83 9.06
CA ARG A 331 20.83 24.51 10.18
C ARG A 331 20.78 26.03 10.04
N CYS A 332 21.14 26.53 8.88
CA CYS A 332 21.10 27.96 8.59
C CYS A 332 19.68 28.52 8.55
N ARG A 333 18.70 27.76 8.06
CA ARG A 333 17.28 28.15 8.11
C ARG A 333 16.79 28.36 9.53
N ARG A 334 17.09 27.41 10.44
CA ARG A 334 16.75 27.56 11.86
C ARG A 334 17.41 28.76 12.50
N ALA A 335 18.67 29.03 12.18
CA ALA A 335 19.39 30.21 12.67
C ALA A 335 18.75 31.52 12.17
N LEU A 336 18.36 31.57 10.89
CA LEU A 336 17.67 32.74 10.33
C LEU A 336 16.32 32.99 10.99
N LEU A 337 15.54 31.92 11.21
CA LEU A 337 14.26 32.00 11.90
C LEU A 337 14.43 32.52 13.33
N GLY A 338 15.42 32.00 14.08
CA GLY A 338 15.72 32.48 15.43
C GLY A 338 16.14 33.94 15.47
N LEU A 339 16.94 34.39 14.48
CA LEU A 339 17.33 35.80 14.38
C LEU A 339 16.13 36.69 14.05
N ALA A 340 15.25 36.27 13.13
CA ALA A 340 14.03 37.01 12.80
C ALA A 340 13.09 37.14 14.02
N GLN A 341 12.88 36.03 14.74
CA GLN A 341 12.09 36.05 15.97
C GLN A 341 12.71 36.97 17.04
N GLY A 342 14.03 36.91 17.22
CA GLY A 342 14.74 37.80 18.16
C GLY A 342 14.61 39.28 17.83
N LYS A 343 14.63 39.63 16.55
CA LYS A 343 14.37 41.03 16.10
C LYS A 343 12.96 41.49 16.42
N LEU A 344 11.95 40.69 16.11
CA LEU A 344 10.55 40.99 16.44
C LEU A 344 10.35 41.21 17.94
N TRP A 345 10.98 40.40 18.78
CA TRP A 345 10.92 40.55 20.24
C TRP A 345 11.61 41.86 20.71
N ALA A 346 12.73 42.24 20.12
CA ALA A 346 13.43 43.47 20.46
C ALA A 346 12.61 44.72 20.07
N GLU A 347 11.99 44.70 18.88
CA GLU A 347 11.12 45.77 18.40
C GLU A 347 9.85 45.93 19.28
N GLU A 348 9.21 44.82 19.67
CA GLU A 348 8.04 44.83 20.56
C GLU A 348 8.36 45.31 21.97
N SER A 349 9.56 45.03 22.49
CA SER A 349 10.01 45.52 23.78
C SER A 349 10.28 47.00 23.81
N VAL A 350 10.75 47.58 22.71
CA VAL A 350 10.94 49.04 22.56
C VAL A 350 9.62 49.79 22.51
N VAL A 351 8.58 49.21 21.84
CA VAL A 351 7.24 49.83 21.77
C VAL A 351 6.48 49.77 23.09
N ARG A 352 6.80 48.84 23.97
CA ARG A 352 6.16 48.69 25.30
C ARG A 352 6.88 49.38 26.44
N SER A 353 8.02 50.02 26.19
CA SER A 353 8.66 50.86 27.22
C SER A 353 7.90 52.18 27.37
N PRO A 354 7.40 52.55 28.57
CA PRO A 354 6.61 53.74 28.81
C PRO A 354 7.44 55.02 28.58
#